data_6bcef1b434599450a40b411bc55d3b45
#
_entry.id   6bcef1b434599450a40b411bc55d3b45
#
_cell.length_a   1.000
_cell.length_b   1.000
_cell.length_c   1.000
_cell.angle_alpha   90.00
_cell.angle_beta   90.00
_cell.angle_gamma   90.00
#
_symmetry.space_group_name_H-M   'P 1'
#
loop_
_entity.id
_entity.type
_entity.pdbx_description
1 polymer ?
#
loop_
_entity_poly.entity_id
_entity_poly.type
_entity_poly.pdbx_seq_one_letter_code
_entity_poly.pdbx_strand_id
1 'polypeptide(L)'
;MPDPAPSCEAATAIAHFAIDTRRADAFQDTPPRFWLADPHLMRSLPPAAWTLFRLAEYKRGGTATHMWRVGALTWRFAQALGMSAIKAQALGLAAALHDTGKLCIPNSILEKPGRLSPDEMSTMRMHPQLGAEMLNAIGGAACELAATAACTHHERYDGTGYPYGLSGNRIPLAGRIVALVDVFDALASHRPYRAALSPEQIVGAMLAERGRHFDPWLLDQFIEQSLGAALEISSGAR
;
A
#
# COMPACT_ATOMS: atom_id res chain seq x y z
N MET A 1 0.03 25.93 20.13
CA MET A 1 -0.18 24.85 21.13
C MET A 1 0.05 23.55 20.39
N PRO A 2 0.87 22.60 20.86
CA PRO A 2 0.97 21.30 20.22
C PRO A 2 -0.36 20.56 20.40
N ASP A 3 -0.87 19.94 19.31
CA ASP A 3 -2.04 19.09 19.34
C ASP A 3 -1.87 17.97 20.39
N PRO A 4 -2.94 17.59 21.10
CA PRO A 4 -2.87 16.52 22.09
C PRO A 4 -2.46 15.21 21.42
N ALA A 5 -1.58 14.45 22.10
CA ALA A 5 -1.21 13.11 21.69
C ALA A 5 -2.47 12.24 21.48
N PRO A 6 -2.48 11.36 20.45
CA PRO A 6 -3.62 10.49 20.18
C PRO A 6 -3.96 9.64 21.42
N SER A 7 -5.25 9.53 21.73
CA SER A 7 -5.73 8.77 22.89
C SER A 7 -5.38 7.27 22.79
N CYS A 8 -5.29 6.59 23.93
CA CYS A 8 -5.05 5.15 24.00
C CYS A 8 -6.04 4.32 23.15
N GLU A 9 -7.24 4.86 22.89
CA GLU A 9 -8.27 4.27 22.03
C GLU A 9 -7.85 4.23 20.56
N ALA A 10 -7.16 5.30 20.06
CA ALA A 10 -6.63 5.35 18.70
C ALA A 10 -5.65 4.20 18.42
N ALA A 11 -4.83 3.90 19.39
CA ALA A 11 -3.82 2.87 19.34
C ALA A 11 -4.41 1.45 19.31
N THR A 12 -5.45 1.21 20.10
CA THR A 12 -6.16 -0.09 20.15
C THR A 12 -6.88 -0.38 18.84
N ALA A 13 -7.42 0.64 18.21
CA ALA A 13 -8.15 0.56 16.95
C ALA A 13 -7.27 0.19 15.76
N ILE A 14 -6.09 0.79 15.67
CA ILE A 14 -5.09 0.45 14.65
C ILE A 14 -4.58 -0.98 14.89
N ALA A 15 -4.48 -1.42 16.16
CA ALA A 15 -4.16 -2.80 16.45
C ALA A 15 -5.19 -3.79 15.89
N HIS A 16 -6.48 -3.51 15.97
CA HIS A 16 -7.53 -4.37 15.40
C HIS A 16 -7.56 -4.32 13.87
N PHE A 17 -7.38 -3.15 13.26
CA PHE A 17 -7.25 -3.04 11.82
C PHE A 17 -5.99 -3.79 11.32
N ALA A 18 -4.87 -3.68 12.04
CA ALA A 18 -3.63 -4.41 11.77
C ALA A 18 -3.71 -5.91 12.15
N ILE A 19 -4.48 -6.29 13.18
CA ILE A 19 -4.67 -7.70 13.59
C ILE A 19 -5.49 -8.47 12.56
N ASP A 20 -6.47 -7.83 11.94
CA ASP A 20 -7.19 -8.45 10.81
C ASP A 20 -6.26 -8.64 9.59
N THR A 21 -5.24 -7.79 9.47
CA THR A 21 -4.17 -7.97 8.48
C THR A 21 -3.13 -9.03 8.89
N ARG A 22 -2.92 -9.30 10.22
CA ARG A 22 -2.08 -10.41 10.69
C ARG A 22 -2.73 -11.78 10.47
N ARG A 23 -4.05 -11.86 10.37
CA ARG A 23 -4.72 -13.03 9.80
C ARG A 23 -4.39 -13.25 8.33
N ALA A 24 -3.84 -12.24 7.65
CA ALA A 24 -3.27 -12.39 6.32
C ALA A 24 -1.96 -13.21 6.32
N ASP A 25 -1.26 -13.39 7.46
CA ASP A 25 -0.14 -14.34 7.56
C ASP A 25 -0.60 -15.80 7.41
N ALA A 26 -1.90 -16.09 7.57
CA ALA A 26 -2.53 -17.36 7.20
C ALA A 26 -2.68 -17.52 5.66
N PHE A 27 -2.30 -16.50 4.88
CA PHE A 27 -2.39 -16.49 3.41
C PHE A 27 -1.05 -16.73 2.73
N GLN A 28 -0.13 -17.47 3.36
CA GLN A 28 1.21 -17.71 2.82
C GLN A 28 1.22 -18.32 1.40
N ASP A 29 0.10 -18.90 0.93
CA ASP A 29 0.05 -19.55 -0.39
C ASP A 29 -1.24 -19.29 -1.22
N THR A 30 -2.19 -18.49 -0.74
CA THR A 30 -3.44 -18.25 -1.47
C THR A 30 -3.87 -16.78 -1.40
N PRO A 31 -4.33 -16.19 -2.52
CA PRO A 31 -4.91 -14.85 -2.51
C PRO A 31 -6.06 -14.78 -1.50
N PRO A 32 -6.25 -13.65 -0.81
CA PRO A 32 -7.34 -13.48 0.14
C PRO A 32 -8.67 -13.97 -0.43
N ARG A 33 -9.42 -14.78 0.32
CA ARG A 33 -10.65 -15.42 -0.18
C ARG A 33 -11.64 -14.45 -0.82
N PHE A 34 -11.65 -13.17 -0.40
CA PHE A 34 -12.53 -12.15 -0.98
C PHE A 34 -12.12 -11.77 -2.42
N TRP A 35 -10.83 -11.89 -2.79
CA TRP A 35 -10.37 -11.70 -4.16
C TRP A 35 -10.76 -12.88 -5.05
N LEU A 36 -10.75 -14.10 -4.49
CA LEU A 36 -11.18 -15.32 -5.18
C LEU A 36 -12.70 -15.46 -5.21
N ALA A 37 -13.40 -14.83 -4.26
CA ALA A 37 -14.85 -14.92 -4.15
C ALA A 37 -15.60 -14.12 -5.22
N ASP A 38 -14.93 -13.15 -5.88
CA ASP A 38 -15.52 -12.39 -6.98
C ASP A 38 -14.87 -12.76 -8.33
N PRO A 39 -15.51 -13.65 -9.11
CA PRO A 39 -15.03 -14.03 -10.45
C PRO A 39 -14.95 -12.84 -11.42
N HIS A 40 -15.71 -11.76 -11.18
CA HIS A 40 -15.66 -10.56 -12.00
C HIS A 40 -14.36 -9.78 -11.76
N LEU A 41 -13.89 -9.74 -10.51
CA LEU A 41 -12.63 -9.11 -10.15
C LEU A 41 -11.44 -9.80 -10.84
N MET A 42 -11.41 -11.14 -10.79
CA MET A 42 -10.35 -11.92 -11.44
C MET A 42 -10.33 -11.73 -12.96
N ARG A 43 -11.48 -11.40 -13.57
CA ARG A 43 -11.60 -11.12 -15.00
C ARG A 43 -11.34 -9.66 -15.37
N SER A 44 -11.29 -8.76 -14.40
CA SER A 44 -11.06 -7.34 -14.66
C SER A 44 -9.61 -7.01 -15.02
N LEU A 45 -8.67 -7.88 -14.60
CA LEU A 45 -7.27 -7.79 -15.01
C LEU A 45 -6.99 -8.71 -16.20
N PRO A 46 -6.26 -8.24 -17.22
CA PRO A 46 -5.77 -9.10 -18.29
C PRO A 46 -4.89 -10.24 -17.74
N PRO A 47 -4.87 -11.43 -18.38
CA PRO A 47 -4.02 -12.55 -17.93
C PRO A 47 -2.54 -12.18 -17.79
N ALA A 48 -2.03 -11.29 -18.64
CA ALA A 48 -0.66 -10.79 -18.56
C ALA A 48 -0.38 -10.02 -17.26
N ALA A 49 -1.33 -9.21 -16.76
CA ALA A 49 -1.19 -8.50 -15.48
C ALA A 49 -1.16 -9.48 -14.30
N TRP A 50 -1.97 -10.55 -14.33
CA TRP A 50 -1.89 -11.64 -13.36
C TRP A 50 -0.55 -12.37 -13.42
N THR A 51 -0.01 -12.58 -14.61
CA THR A 51 1.32 -13.17 -14.77
C THR A 51 2.41 -12.30 -14.15
N LEU A 52 2.37 -10.98 -14.38
CA LEU A 52 3.30 -10.04 -13.73
C LEU A 52 3.17 -10.08 -12.20
N PHE A 53 1.94 -10.07 -11.70
CA PHE A 53 1.70 -10.19 -10.27
C PHE A 53 2.32 -11.47 -9.69
N ARG A 54 2.06 -12.64 -10.32
CA ARG A 54 2.62 -13.92 -9.90
C ARG A 54 4.15 -13.95 -9.97
N LEU A 55 4.74 -13.38 -11.02
CA LEU A 55 6.21 -13.27 -11.13
C LEU A 55 6.80 -12.40 -10.01
N ALA A 56 6.14 -11.28 -9.69
CA ALA A 56 6.56 -10.41 -8.58
C ALA A 56 6.49 -11.13 -7.22
N GLU A 57 5.51 -12.04 -7.05
CA GLU A 57 5.44 -12.90 -5.86
C GLU A 57 6.68 -13.80 -5.69
N TYR A 58 7.21 -14.33 -6.78
CA TYR A 58 8.40 -15.19 -6.74
C TYR A 58 9.70 -14.40 -6.58
N LYS A 59 9.67 -13.10 -6.86
CA LYS A 59 10.84 -12.25 -6.70
C LYS A 59 11.10 -12.03 -5.21
N ARG A 60 12.29 -12.41 -4.75
CA ARG A 60 12.66 -12.39 -3.32
C ARG A 60 12.57 -10.99 -2.71
N GLY A 61 12.39 -10.92 -1.40
CA GLY A 61 12.29 -9.66 -0.64
C GLY A 61 10.97 -9.48 0.13
N GLY A 62 10.14 -10.52 0.30
CA GLY A 62 8.88 -10.45 1.07
C GLY A 62 7.75 -9.73 0.30
N THR A 63 7.87 -9.66 -1.01
CA THR A 63 7.03 -8.81 -1.87
C THR A 63 5.60 -9.35 -2.03
N ALA A 64 5.43 -10.68 -2.07
CA ALA A 64 4.12 -11.29 -2.36
C ALA A 64 3.05 -10.98 -1.33
N THR A 65 3.30 -11.34 -0.08
CA THR A 65 2.36 -11.11 1.02
C THR A 65 2.10 -9.61 1.22
N HIS A 66 3.12 -8.78 1.02
CA HIS A 66 3.02 -7.33 1.06
C HIS A 66 2.08 -6.79 -0.03
N MET A 67 2.27 -7.18 -1.28
CA MET A 67 1.43 -6.73 -2.41
C MET A 67 -0.05 -7.06 -2.16
N TRP A 68 -0.35 -8.26 -1.67
CA TRP A 68 -1.70 -8.67 -1.28
C TRP A 68 -2.27 -7.82 -0.14
N ARG A 69 -1.49 -7.57 0.92
CA ARG A 69 -1.94 -6.75 2.06
C ARG A 69 -2.22 -5.32 1.64
N VAL A 70 -1.29 -4.69 0.90
CA VAL A 70 -1.47 -3.32 0.40
C VAL A 70 -2.71 -3.23 -0.49
N GLY A 71 -2.93 -4.21 -1.38
CA GLY A 71 -4.14 -4.27 -2.19
C GLY A 71 -5.43 -4.37 -1.37
N ALA A 72 -5.46 -5.28 -0.38
CA ALA A 72 -6.61 -5.49 0.49
C ALA A 72 -6.91 -4.27 1.37
N LEU A 73 -5.88 -3.67 1.95
CA LEU A 73 -6.00 -2.47 2.77
C LEU A 73 -6.50 -1.28 1.94
N THR A 74 -5.95 -1.11 0.74
CA THR A 74 -6.39 -0.04 -0.18
C THR A 74 -7.85 -0.21 -0.58
N TRP A 75 -8.30 -1.42 -0.90
CA TRP A 75 -9.70 -1.71 -1.19
C TRP A 75 -10.61 -1.33 -0.03
N ARG A 76 -10.30 -1.77 1.20
CA ARG A 76 -11.07 -1.44 2.41
C ARG A 76 -11.10 0.07 2.66
N PHE A 77 -9.96 0.73 2.56
CA PHE A 77 -9.89 2.18 2.75
C PHE A 77 -10.69 2.94 1.69
N ALA A 78 -10.62 2.52 0.42
CA ALA A 78 -11.42 3.12 -0.64
C ALA A 78 -12.94 2.97 -0.40
N GLN A 79 -13.38 1.83 0.14
CA GLN A 79 -14.78 1.64 0.56
C GLN A 79 -15.15 2.59 1.72
N ALA A 80 -14.29 2.71 2.72
CA ALA A 80 -14.49 3.63 3.86
C ALA A 80 -14.56 5.10 3.42
N LEU A 81 -13.84 5.47 2.34
CA LEU A 81 -13.95 6.78 1.69
C LEU A 81 -15.24 6.95 0.84
N GLY A 82 -16.16 5.98 0.86
CA GLY A 82 -17.42 6.03 0.11
C GLY A 82 -17.30 5.75 -1.38
N MET A 83 -16.20 5.18 -1.86
CA MET A 83 -16.09 4.78 -3.25
C MET A 83 -17.03 3.60 -3.55
N SER A 84 -17.59 3.56 -4.77
CA SER A 84 -18.37 2.41 -5.21
C SER A 84 -17.53 1.13 -5.16
N ALA A 85 -18.18 -0.03 -4.97
CA ALA A 85 -17.51 -1.33 -4.90
C ALA A 85 -16.55 -1.55 -6.09
N ILE A 86 -16.98 -1.22 -7.30
CA ILE A 86 -16.18 -1.36 -8.52
C ILE A 86 -14.91 -0.48 -8.48
N LYS A 87 -15.04 0.79 -8.06
CA LYS A 87 -13.89 1.70 -7.97
C LYS A 87 -12.93 1.28 -6.86
N ALA A 88 -13.46 0.88 -5.71
CA ALA A 88 -12.65 0.40 -4.59
C ALA A 88 -11.87 -0.87 -4.97
N GLN A 89 -12.53 -1.81 -5.65
CA GLN A 89 -11.89 -3.03 -6.16
C GLN A 89 -10.79 -2.71 -7.18
N ALA A 90 -11.06 -1.86 -8.15
CA ALA A 90 -10.08 -1.46 -9.15
C ALA A 90 -8.84 -0.80 -8.50
N LEU A 91 -9.05 0.05 -7.49
CA LEU A 91 -7.96 0.70 -6.77
C LEU A 91 -7.17 -0.30 -5.92
N GLY A 92 -7.83 -1.26 -5.28
CA GLY A 92 -7.17 -2.35 -4.55
C GLY A 92 -6.28 -3.21 -5.46
N LEU A 93 -6.78 -3.56 -6.67
CA LEU A 93 -5.99 -4.28 -7.68
C LEU A 93 -4.79 -3.44 -8.16
N ALA A 94 -5.00 -2.16 -8.42
CA ALA A 94 -3.93 -1.25 -8.80
C ALA A 94 -2.85 -1.17 -7.72
N ALA A 95 -3.26 -1.09 -6.46
CA ALA A 95 -2.36 -1.10 -5.31
C ALA A 95 -1.57 -2.41 -5.18
N ALA A 96 -2.22 -3.57 -5.45
CA ALA A 96 -1.52 -4.86 -5.45
C ALA A 96 -0.42 -4.94 -6.52
N LEU A 97 -0.51 -4.15 -7.59
CA LEU A 97 0.45 -4.14 -8.70
C LEU A 97 1.51 -3.02 -8.60
N HIS A 98 1.47 -2.19 -7.54
CA HIS A 98 2.33 -0.99 -7.45
C HIS A 98 3.82 -1.29 -7.59
N ASP A 99 4.26 -2.42 -7.10
CA ASP A 99 5.66 -2.83 -6.99
C ASP A 99 6.13 -3.78 -8.12
N THR A 100 5.33 -4.01 -9.16
CA THR A 100 5.67 -4.92 -10.28
C THR A 100 6.98 -4.57 -10.96
N GLY A 101 7.37 -3.30 -10.99
CA GLY A 101 8.65 -2.87 -11.56
C GLY A 101 9.88 -3.38 -10.81
N LYS A 102 9.75 -3.86 -9.59
CA LYS A 102 10.84 -4.55 -8.88
C LYS A 102 11.31 -5.82 -9.59
N LEU A 103 10.51 -6.37 -10.51
CA LEU A 103 10.95 -7.45 -11.40
C LEU A 103 12.20 -7.08 -12.20
N CYS A 104 12.36 -5.82 -12.57
CA CYS A 104 13.49 -5.30 -13.32
C CYS A 104 14.70 -4.91 -12.46
N ILE A 105 14.56 -4.91 -11.13
CA ILE A 105 15.64 -4.54 -10.21
C ILE A 105 16.51 -5.76 -9.92
N PRO A 106 17.86 -5.67 -10.00
CA PRO A 106 18.74 -6.79 -9.68
C PRO A 106 18.54 -7.31 -8.25
N ASN A 107 18.58 -8.64 -8.08
CA ASN A 107 18.43 -9.25 -6.74
C ASN A 107 19.52 -8.81 -5.77
N SER A 108 20.74 -8.54 -6.27
CA SER A 108 21.85 -8.01 -5.46
C SER A 108 21.52 -6.68 -4.79
N ILE A 109 20.58 -5.89 -5.37
CA ILE A 109 20.10 -4.63 -4.81
C ILE A 109 18.90 -4.89 -3.90
N LEU A 110 17.92 -5.70 -4.37
CA LEU A 110 16.70 -5.99 -3.61
C LEU A 110 16.97 -6.69 -2.27
N GLU A 111 17.95 -7.61 -2.26
CA GLU A 111 18.27 -8.48 -1.12
C GLU A 111 19.50 -8.00 -0.35
N LYS A 112 20.04 -6.84 -0.69
CA LYS A 112 21.26 -6.34 -0.06
C LYS A 112 21.08 -6.19 1.44
N PRO A 113 21.88 -6.86 2.26
CA PRO A 113 21.87 -6.61 3.68
C PRO A 113 22.50 -5.25 3.98
N GLY A 114 21.70 -4.30 4.45
CA GLY A 114 22.15 -2.98 4.81
C GLY A 114 21.69 -1.85 3.86
N ARG A 115 22.37 -0.70 3.93
CA ARG A 115 22.00 0.48 3.14
C ARG A 115 22.47 0.34 1.68
N LEU A 116 21.63 0.78 0.76
CA LEU A 116 21.98 0.92 -0.64
C LEU A 116 22.97 2.08 -0.83
N SER A 117 23.94 1.91 -1.74
CA SER A 117 24.77 3.03 -2.22
C SER A 117 23.91 4.03 -3.00
N PRO A 118 24.43 5.25 -3.30
CA PRO A 118 23.71 6.21 -4.14
C PRO A 118 23.32 5.64 -5.50
N ASP A 119 24.19 4.89 -6.18
CA ASP A 119 23.93 4.29 -7.49
C ASP A 119 22.88 3.15 -7.40
N GLU A 120 22.99 2.31 -6.39
CA GLU A 120 22.00 1.27 -6.12
C GLU A 120 20.64 1.86 -5.79
N MET A 121 20.60 2.95 -5.02
CA MET A 121 19.37 3.68 -4.71
C MET A 121 18.79 4.32 -5.98
N SER A 122 19.61 4.86 -6.86
CA SER A 122 19.18 5.38 -8.16
C SER A 122 18.54 4.28 -8.99
N THR A 123 19.15 3.10 -9.04
CA THR A 123 18.58 1.92 -9.71
C THR A 123 17.27 1.48 -9.04
N MET A 124 17.20 1.42 -7.71
CA MET A 124 15.97 1.09 -6.99
C MET A 124 14.84 2.06 -7.31
N ARG A 125 15.14 3.35 -7.42
CA ARG A 125 14.13 4.40 -7.74
C ARG A 125 13.57 4.31 -9.16
N MET A 126 14.07 3.42 -10.00
CA MET A 126 13.49 3.19 -11.33
C MET A 126 12.25 2.30 -11.31
N HIS A 127 12.02 1.49 -10.25
CA HIS A 127 10.91 0.53 -10.26
C HIS A 127 9.52 1.15 -10.46
N PRO A 128 9.20 2.38 -10.00
CA PRO A 128 7.90 2.97 -10.26
C PRO A 128 7.62 3.18 -11.75
N GLN A 129 8.61 3.72 -12.48
CA GLN A 129 8.51 3.96 -13.90
C GLN A 129 8.49 2.65 -14.69
N LEU A 130 9.40 1.72 -14.39
CA LEU A 130 9.46 0.40 -15.02
C LEU A 130 8.15 -0.39 -14.82
N GLY A 131 7.56 -0.34 -13.62
CA GLY A 131 6.27 -0.96 -13.34
C GLY A 131 5.15 -0.33 -14.15
N ALA A 132 5.12 0.99 -14.25
CA ALA A 132 4.14 1.70 -15.06
C ALA A 132 4.28 1.38 -16.56
N GLU A 133 5.49 1.30 -17.08
CA GLU A 133 5.76 0.90 -18.47
C GLU A 133 5.25 -0.51 -18.77
N MET A 134 5.56 -1.47 -17.89
CA MET A 134 5.10 -2.86 -18.03
C MET A 134 3.57 -2.95 -18.03
N LEU A 135 2.90 -2.24 -17.13
CA LEU A 135 1.44 -2.24 -17.00
C LEU A 135 0.77 -1.54 -18.19
N ASN A 136 1.31 -0.41 -18.64
CA ASN A 136 0.80 0.30 -19.83
C ASN A 136 0.97 -0.53 -21.12
N ALA A 137 2.04 -1.32 -21.22
CA ALA A 137 2.24 -2.22 -22.38
C ALA A 137 1.17 -3.33 -22.46
N ILE A 138 0.58 -3.73 -21.33
CA ILE A 138 -0.55 -4.67 -21.30
C ILE A 138 -1.84 -3.98 -21.76
N GLY A 139 -2.04 -2.72 -21.32
CA GLY A 139 -3.19 -1.90 -21.71
C GLY A 139 -4.47 -2.23 -20.96
N GLY A 140 -5.48 -1.39 -21.20
CA GLY A 140 -6.80 -1.46 -20.59
C GLY A 140 -6.90 -0.66 -19.27
N ALA A 141 -8.10 -0.20 -18.96
CA ALA A 141 -8.36 0.76 -17.87
C ALA A 141 -7.84 0.31 -16.48
N ALA A 142 -7.89 -1.00 -16.20
CA ALA A 142 -7.36 -1.54 -14.93
C ALA A 142 -5.84 -1.46 -14.87
N CYS A 143 -5.13 -1.71 -15.97
CA CYS A 143 -3.67 -1.60 -16.05
C CYS A 143 -3.22 -0.15 -16.10
N GLU A 144 -3.98 0.76 -16.70
CA GLU A 144 -3.71 2.21 -16.69
C GLU A 144 -3.80 2.77 -15.26
N LEU A 145 -4.82 2.37 -14.49
CA LEU A 145 -4.93 2.74 -13.09
C LEU A 145 -3.76 2.16 -12.27
N ALA A 146 -3.40 0.91 -12.51
CA ALA A 146 -2.28 0.26 -11.85
C ALA A 146 -0.93 0.92 -12.22
N ALA A 147 -0.74 1.30 -13.49
CA ALA A 147 0.43 2.06 -13.94
C ALA A 147 0.53 3.42 -13.26
N THR A 148 -0.62 4.10 -13.10
CA THR A 148 -0.69 5.38 -12.37
C THR A 148 -0.28 5.19 -10.91
N ALA A 149 -0.81 4.18 -10.23
CA ALA A 149 -0.45 3.86 -8.84
C ALA A 149 1.04 3.49 -8.73
N ALA A 150 1.53 2.61 -9.61
CA ALA A 150 2.93 2.18 -9.64
C ALA A 150 3.88 3.36 -9.83
N CYS A 151 3.56 4.28 -10.74
CA CYS A 151 4.43 5.40 -11.05
C CYS A 151 4.47 6.48 -9.97
N THR A 152 3.41 6.60 -9.14
CA THR A 152 3.24 7.76 -8.26
C THR A 152 3.19 7.43 -6.77
N HIS A 153 3.30 6.16 -6.36
CA HIS A 153 3.24 5.78 -4.94
C HIS A 153 4.45 6.22 -4.11
N HIS A 154 5.53 6.65 -4.73
CA HIS A 154 6.69 7.25 -4.07
C HIS A 154 6.74 8.78 -4.20
N GLU A 155 5.72 9.39 -4.81
CA GLU A 155 5.57 10.84 -4.72
C GLU A 155 5.21 11.24 -3.29
N ARG A 156 5.66 12.40 -2.88
CA ARG A 156 5.40 12.95 -1.55
C ARG A 156 4.54 14.20 -1.68
N TYR A 157 3.61 14.38 -0.78
CA TYR A 157 2.67 15.51 -0.82
C TYR A 157 3.38 16.88 -0.85
N ASP A 158 4.55 16.98 -0.23
CA ASP A 158 5.42 18.17 -0.22
C ASP A 158 6.23 18.37 -1.53
N GLY A 159 6.19 17.43 -2.47
CA GLY A 159 6.91 17.48 -3.74
C GLY A 159 8.36 17.01 -3.67
N THR A 160 8.81 16.48 -2.54
CA THR A 160 10.18 15.93 -2.39
C THR A 160 10.31 14.46 -2.77
N GLY A 161 9.22 13.88 -3.33
CA GLY A 161 9.15 12.49 -3.79
C GLY A 161 9.79 12.26 -5.15
N TYR A 162 9.55 11.09 -5.71
CA TYR A 162 10.03 10.68 -7.03
C TYR A 162 8.98 9.79 -7.73
N PRO A 163 9.02 9.62 -9.05
CA PRO A 163 10.06 10.05 -10.00
C PRO A 163 9.89 11.48 -10.53
N TYR A 164 8.74 12.12 -10.40
CA TYR A 164 8.45 13.40 -11.04
C TYR A 164 8.46 14.61 -10.09
N GLY A 165 8.53 14.41 -8.78
CA GLY A 165 8.44 15.48 -7.79
C GLY A 165 7.07 16.18 -7.81
N LEU A 166 6.01 15.43 -8.03
CA LEU A 166 4.65 15.96 -7.98
C LEU A 166 4.31 16.35 -6.54
N SER A 167 3.54 17.44 -6.36
CA SER A 167 3.14 17.92 -5.04
C SER A 167 1.63 18.13 -4.92
N GLY A 168 1.10 17.92 -3.72
CA GLY A 168 -0.30 18.16 -3.41
C GLY A 168 -1.23 17.35 -4.31
N ASN A 169 -2.28 18.01 -4.80
CA ASN A 169 -3.28 17.39 -5.66
C ASN A 169 -2.80 17.10 -7.10
N ARG A 170 -1.58 17.50 -7.46
CA ARG A 170 -0.96 17.05 -8.72
C ARG A 170 -0.58 15.57 -8.68
N ILE A 171 -0.39 15.00 -7.50
CA ILE A 171 -0.24 13.55 -7.33
C ILE A 171 -1.62 12.92 -7.55
N PRO A 172 -1.77 11.97 -8.49
CA PRO A 172 -3.03 11.25 -8.67
C PRO A 172 -3.54 10.64 -7.36
N LEU A 173 -4.86 10.62 -7.18
CA LEU A 173 -5.48 10.09 -5.95
C LEU A 173 -5.02 8.65 -5.66
N ALA A 174 -4.90 7.81 -6.69
CA ALA A 174 -4.39 6.44 -6.55
C ALA A 174 -2.98 6.41 -5.94
N GLY A 175 -2.08 7.26 -6.40
CA GLY A 175 -0.72 7.37 -5.84
C GLY A 175 -0.73 7.82 -4.38
N ARG A 176 -1.53 8.85 -4.04
CA ARG A 176 -1.63 9.35 -2.65
C ARG A 176 -2.17 8.28 -1.69
N ILE A 177 -3.18 7.50 -2.11
CA ILE A 177 -3.75 6.43 -1.29
C ILE A 177 -2.76 5.27 -1.16
N VAL A 178 -2.13 4.84 -2.26
CA VAL A 178 -1.18 3.72 -2.23
C VAL A 178 0.05 4.07 -1.41
N ALA A 179 0.61 5.29 -1.53
CA ALA A 179 1.73 5.75 -0.71
C ALA A 179 1.44 5.65 0.81
N LEU A 180 0.23 6.05 1.22
CA LEU A 180 -0.19 6.00 2.62
C LEU A 180 -0.32 4.55 3.11
N VAL A 181 -0.97 3.69 2.35
CA VAL A 181 -1.23 2.29 2.71
C VAL A 181 0.07 1.46 2.68
N ASP A 182 0.96 1.71 1.72
CA ASP A 182 2.26 1.05 1.60
C ASP A 182 3.14 1.33 2.83
N VAL A 183 3.24 2.60 3.22
CA VAL A 183 4.00 2.97 4.43
C VAL A 183 3.38 2.38 5.68
N PHE A 184 2.04 2.40 5.80
CA PHE A 184 1.35 1.76 6.92
C PHE A 184 1.68 0.27 7.00
N ASP A 185 1.56 -0.48 5.90
CA ASP A 185 1.91 -1.92 5.86
C ASP A 185 3.37 -2.15 6.21
N ALA A 186 4.26 -1.30 5.69
CA ALA A 186 5.68 -1.38 6.00
C ALA A 186 5.99 -1.16 7.50
N LEU A 187 5.26 -0.28 8.18
CA LEU A 187 5.43 -0.02 9.62
C LEU A 187 4.81 -1.14 10.46
N ALA A 188 3.67 -1.68 10.04
CA ALA A 188 2.93 -2.73 10.73
C ALA A 188 3.51 -4.13 10.54
N SER A 189 4.37 -4.35 9.55
CA SER A 189 4.95 -5.64 9.22
C SER A 189 6.29 -5.87 9.87
N HIS A 190 6.55 -7.13 10.28
CA HIS A 190 7.87 -7.58 10.71
C HIS A 190 8.82 -7.60 9.49
N ARG A 191 9.98 -7.00 9.62
CA ARG A 191 11.05 -7.06 8.62
C ARG A 191 12.29 -7.72 9.21
N PRO A 192 13.18 -8.35 8.41
CA PRO A 192 14.36 -9.04 8.94
C PRO A 192 15.22 -8.19 9.88
N TYR A 193 15.15 -6.86 9.73
CA TYR A 193 15.97 -5.92 10.50
C TYR A 193 15.17 -5.07 11.49
N ARG A 194 13.84 -5.27 11.59
CA ARG A 194 12.98 -4.46 12.46
C ARG A 194 11.70 -5.21 12.82
N ALA A 195 11.39 -5.28 14.12
CA ALA A 195 10.08 -5.69 14.59
C ALA A 195 8.98 -4.76 14.07
N ALA A 196 7.75 -5.28 13.96
CA ALA A 196 6.57 -4.45 13.73
C ALA A 196 6.46 -3.38 14.83
N LEU A 197 6.11 -2.16 14.48
CA LEU A 197 5.86 -1.09 15.43
C LEU A 197 4.54 -1.33 16.17
N SER A 198 4.41 -0.77 17.41
CA SER A 198 3.13 -0.74 18.08
C SER A 198 2.15 0.20 17.34
N PRO A 199 0.83 0.00 17.50
CA PRO A 199 -0.15 0.89 16.90
C PRO A 199 0.09 2.37 17.19
N GLU A 200 0.43 2.72 18.41
CA GLU A 200 0.74 4.09 18.82
C GLU A 200 1.95 4.64 18.09
N GLN A 201 2.98 3.82 17.93
CA GLN A 201 4.18 4.20 17.21
C GLN A 201 3.90 4.42 15.72
N ILE A 202 3.03 3.59 15.12
CA ILE A 202 2.61 3.75 13.73
C ILE A 202 1.86 5.07 13.54
N VAL A 203 0.86 5.34 14.38
CA VAL A 203 0.11 6.61 14.32
C VAL A 203 1.03 7.81 14.47
N GLY A 204 1.89 7.81 15.49
CA GLY A 204 2.84 8.89 15.73
C GLY A 204 3.77 9.12 14.54
N ALA A 205 4.30 8.04 13.93
CA ALA A 205 5.18 8.13 12.77
C ALA A 205 4.43 8.67 11.54
N MET A 206 3.19 8.25 11.30
CA MET A 206 2.39 8.70 10.16
C MET A 206 1.95 10.16 10.33
N LEU A 207 1.53 10.57 11.54
CA LEU A 207 1.15 11.96 11.84
C LEU A 207 2.34 12.92 11.70
N ALA A 208 3.56 12.50 12.03
CA ALA A 208 4.77 13.31 11.82
C ALA A 208 5.03 13.62 10.34
N GLU A 209 4.48 12.83 9.44
CA GLU A 209 4.59 13.00 7.97
C GLU A 209 3.34 13.63 7.34
N ARG A 210 2.37 14.09 8.14
CA ARG A 210 1.15 14.77 7.69
C ARG A 210 1.49 16.06 6.93
N GLY A 211 1.00 16.20 5.70
CA GLY A 211 1.31 17.35 4.83
C GLY A 211 2.72 17.35 4.24
N ARG A 212 3.55 16.37 4.60
CA ARG A 212 4.89 16.16 4.06
C ARG A 212 4.89 14.96 3.09
N HIS A 213 4.86 13.76 3.62
CA HIS A 213 4.71 12.55 2.83
C HIS A 213 3.26 12.35 2.40
N PHE A 214 2.32 12.49 3.34
CA PHE A 214 0.93 12.15 3.15
C PHE A 214 0.05 13.36 2.92
N ASP A 215 -0.97 13.16 2.08
CA ASP A 215 -2.12 14.04 1.98
C ASP A 215 -2.78 14.16 3.36
N PRO A 216 -2.91 15.37 3.91
CA PRO A 216 -3.46 15.57 5.25
C PRO A 216 -4.85 14.99 5.43
N TRP A 217 -5.73 15.20 4.45
CA TRP A 217 -7.11 14.73 4.52
C TRP A 217 -7.19 13.19 4.44
N LEU A 218 -6.44 12.57 3.53
CA LEU A 218 -6.41 11.12 3.41
C LEU A 218 -5.85 10.45 4.67
N LEU A 219 -4.81 11.03 5.27
CA LEU A 219 -4.25 10.50 6.51
C LEU A 219 -5.25 10.61 7.67
N ASP A 220 -5.91 11.77 7.82
CA ASP A 220 -6.92 11.96 8.86
C ASP A 220 -8.06 10.95 8.71
N GLN A 221 -8.58 10.75 7.48
CA GLN A 221 -9.60 9.75 7.18
C GLN A 221 -9.11 8.32 7.46
N PHE A 222 -7.88 7.98 7.12
CA PHE A 222 -7.32 6.65 7.35
C PHE A 222 -7.25 6.33 8.85
N ILE A 223 -6.80 7.29 9.66
CA ILE A 223 -6.71 7.15 11.12
C ILE A 223 -8.12 7.05 11.71
N GLU A 224 -9.05 7.92 11.31
CA GLU A 224 -10.44 7.93 11.80
C GLU A 224 -11.16 6.62 11.49
N GLN A 225 -11.06 6.11 10.27
CA GLN A 225 -11.69 4.86 9.85
C GLN A 225 -11.07 3.65 10.57
N SER A 226 -9.77 3.68 10.80
CA SER A 226 -9.09 2.67 11.60
C SER A 226 -9.57 2.68 13.06
N LEU A 227 -9.90 3.85 13.61
CA LEU A 227 -10.48 4.03 14.95
C LEU A 227 -11.94 3.57 15.01
N GLY A 228 -12.77 3.97 14.04
CA GLY A 228 -14.19 3.62 13.99
C GLY A 228 -14.42 2.12 13.93
N ALA A 229 -13.66 1.41 13.10
CA ALA A 229 -13.75 -0.05 12.99
C ALA A 229 -13.45 -0.80 14.31
N ALA A 230 -12.60 -0.23 15.18
CA ALA A 230 -12.31 -0.88 16.46
C ALA A 230 -13.36 -0.63 17.54
N LEU A 231 -14.02 0.52 17.51
CA LEU A 231 -15.13 0.80 18.42
C LEU A 231 -16.34 -0.10 18.13
N GLU A 232 -16.62 -0.41 16.87
CA GLU A 232 -17.69 -1.33 16.49
C GLU A 232 -17.42 -2.78 16.93
N ILE A 233 -16.17 -3.25 16.83
CA ILE A 233 -15.77 -4.61 17.25
C ILE A 233 -15.86 -4.74 18.78
N SER A 234 -15.49 -3.71 19.54
CA SER A 234 -15.56 -3.73 21.00
C SER A 234 -17.00 -3.65 21.54
N SER A 235 -17.92 -3.05 20.77
CA SER A 235 -19.35 -2.94 21.13
C SER A 235 -20.17 -4.15 20.74
N GLY A 236 -19.75 -4.93 19.75
CA GLY A 236 -20.41 -6.15 19.26
C GLY A 236 -20.05 -7.43 20.05
N ALA A 237 -19.20 -7.35 21.05
CA ALA A 237 -18.78 -8.49 21.89
C ALA A 237 -19.52 -8.51 23.25
N ARG A 238 -20.83 -8.21 23.26
CA ARG A 238 -21.72 -8.42 24.42
C ARG A 238 -22.81 -9.39 24.09
#